data_e9882890723de44ca391a82f213e053f
#
_entry.id   e9882890723de44ca391a82f213e053f
#
_cell.length_a   1.000
_cell.length_b   1.000
_cell.length_c   1.000
_cell.angle_alpha   90.00
_cell.angle_beta   90.00
_cell.angle_gamma   90.00
#
_symmetry.space_group_name_H-M   'P 1'
#
loop_
_entity.id
_entity.type
_entity.pdbx_description
1 polymer ?
#
loop_
_entity_poly.entity_id
_entity_poly.type
_entity_poly.pdbx_seq_one_letter_code
_entity_poly.pdbx_strand_id
1 'polypeptide(L)'
;MSLRFILLGNFNMNNGVRKKVTLAGLLVSIGIVYGDIGTSPLYVMKAIVNENGGIASVNREYIVGSISLILWTITLLTTVKYVLIALKATNHGEGGIFSLYALVRKKAKWLVLPALIGGAALLADGTLTPAVTVTTAIEGLKNMRFGNDIPVPNQNSVLIITIIILLFLFSIQRMGTSIIGKTFGPIMLIWFTFLGLTGAMNLSHDLSLLEALNPVLAVKILFSPANKVGVLILGAVFLATTGAEALYSDVGHVGKGNIMASWPYVFICLALNYLGQGVWILENPNYHAGNTDFNPFFEALPSQWKFFAIILATLAAIIASQALITGSFTLVSEASGLKFLPRMKIIYPSTEQGQIFIPSINKMLCAATIGIVFLFKTSEHMEAAYGLAITVTMLMTTILLFEYLSLKKVNILLRLVFLFL
;
A
#
# COMPACT_ATOMS: atom_id res chain seq x y z
N MET A 1 23.37 3.91 26.95
CA MET A 1 24.06 3.96 25.63
C MET A 1 22.96 4.14 24.61
N SER A 2 22.76 5.40 24.10
CA SER A 2 21.49 5.80 23.47
C SER A 2 21.33 5.18 22.07
N LEU A 3 20.10 4.81 21.72
CA LEU A 3 19.65 4.37 20.38
C LEU A 3 20.16 5.27 19.23
N ARG A 4 20.52 6.51 19.55
CA ARG A 4 21.11 7.49 18.64
C ARG A 4 22.49 7.07 18.09
N PHE A 5 23.29 6.31 18.84
CA PHE A 5 24.64 5.86 18.41
C PHE A 5 24.59 4.60 17.55
N ILE A 6 23.55 3.77 17.70
CA ILE A 6 23.37 2.54 16.91
C ILE A 6 22.83 2.84 15.51
N LEU A 7 22.02 3.88 15.37
CA LEU A 7 21.40 4.29 14.10
C LEU A 7 22.22 5.33 13.31
N LEU A 8 23.25 5.96 13.92
CA LEU A 8 24.01 7.07 13.34
C LEU A 8 25.52 6.79 13.15
N GLY A 9 25.91 5.51 13.05
CA GLY A 9 27.25 5.18 12.56
C GLY A 9 27.51 5.94 11.25
N ASN A 10 28.70 6.60 11.16
CA ASN A 10 29.12 7.51 10.09
C ASN A 10 28.70 7.05 8.67
N PHE A 11 27.45 7.34 8.29
CA PHE A 11 27.00 7.27 6.92
C PHE A 11 27.52 8.51 6.19
N ASN A 12 28.73 8.39 5.63
CA ASN A 12 29.20 9.36 4.64
C ASN A 12 28.23 9.33 3.46
N MET A 13 27.37 10.35 3.42
CA MET A 13 26.33 10.49 2.41
C MET A 13 26.96 11.01 1.13
N ASN A 14 26.91 10.21 0.06
CA ASN A 14 27.09 10.72 -1.29
C ASN A 14 26.16 11.91 -1.51
N ASN A 15 26.71 13.00 -2.05
CA ASN A 15 26.06 14.28 -2.29
C ASN A 15 24.99 14.23 -3.40
N GLY A 16 23.91 13.49 -3.19
CA GLY A 16 22.66 13.70 -3.92
C GLY A 16 22.05 15.02 -3.43
N VAL A 17 21.56 15.84 -4.33
CA VAL A 17 20.91 17.13 -4.03
C VAL A 17 19.83 16.88 -2.98
N ARG A 18 20.06 17.35 -1.74
CA ARG A 18 19.08 17.24 -0.66
C ARG A 18 17.91 18.17 -0.99
N LYS A 19 16.80 17.62 -1.48
CA LYS A 19 15.56 18.39 -1.58
C LYS A 19 15.18 18.87 -0.18
N LYS A 20 15.01 20.17 -0.02
CA LYS A 20 14.58 20.77 1.25
C LYS A 20 13.16 20.30 1.59
N VAL A 21 12.88 20.11 2.87
CA VAL A 21 11.50 19.86 3.33
C VAL A 21 10.72 21.16 3.16
N THR A 22 9.61 21.08 2.42
CA THR A 22 8.72 22.19 2.13
C THR A 22 7.27 21.74 2.25
N LEU A 23 6.35 22.66 2.55
CA LEU A 23 4.92 22.34 2.59
C LEU A 23 4.42 21.75 1.26
N ALA A 24 4.87 22.31 0.14
CA ALA A 24 4.55 21.77 -1.18
C ALA A 24 5.12 20.35 -1.35
N GLY A 25 6.35 20.09 -0.89
CA GLY A 25 6.97 18.76 -0.91
C GLY A 25 6.23 17.76 -0.03
N LEU A 26 5.72 18.16 1.13
CA LEU A 26 4.89 17.32 2.00
C LEU A 26 3.56 16.95 1.31
N LEU A 27 2.88 17.92 0.70
CA LEU A 27 1.64 17.67 -0.05
C LEU A 27 1.87 16.75 -1.24
N VAL A 28 2.94 16.94 -1.99
CA VAL A 28 3.32 16.05 -3.09
C VAL A 28 3.62 14.64 -2.58
N SER A 29 4.32 14.50 -1.43
CA SER A 29 4.54 13.21 -0.79
C SER A 29 3.22 12.52 -0.46
N ILE A 30 2.29 13.23 0.18
CA ILE A 30 0.99 12.67 0.57
C ILE A 30 0.21 12.23 -0.67
N GLY A 31 0.27 12.96 -1.76
CA GLY A 31 -0.47 12.67 -2.98
C GLY A 31 0.10 11.52 -3.82
N ILE A 32 1.41 11.44 -3.97
CA ILE A 32 2.03 10.48 -4.89
C ILE A 32 2.45 9.19 -4.16
N VAL A 33 3.12 9.34 -3.00
CA VAL A 33 3.81 8.23 -2.34
C VAL A 33 2.85 7.35 -1.54
N TYR A 34 1.85 7.93 -0.89
CA TYR A 34 0.99 7.22 0.05
C TYR A 34 -0.39 6.84 -0.52
N GLY A 35 -0.60 6.98 -1.82
CA GLY A 35 -1.86 6.63 -2.46
C GLY A 35 -2.29 5.20 -2.15
N ASP A 36 -1.41 4.25 -2.38
CA ASP A 36 -1.66 2.82 -2.22
C ASP A 36 -1.79 2.42 -0.75
N ILE A 37 -0.89 2.87 0.13
CA ILE A 37 -1.00 2.66 1.59
C ILE A 37 -2.33 3.22 2.12
N GLY A 38 -2.77 4.36 1.57
CA GLY A 38 -4.00 5.02 1.99
C GLY A 38 -5.28 4.29 1.60
N THR A 39 -5.24 3.41 0.61
CA THR A 39 -6.40 2.60 0.21
C THR A 39 -6.53 1.28 0.96
N SER A 40 -5.49 0.84 1.66
CA SER A 40 -5.49 -0.40 2.44
C SER A 40 -6.64 -0.53 3.46
N PRO A 41 -7.07 0.53 4.18
CA PRO A 41 -8.20 0.45 5.10
C PRO A 41 -9.52 0.03 4.46
N LEU A 42 -9.66 0.16 3.14
CA LEU A 42 -10.87 -0.23 2.43
C LEU A 42 -11.09 -1.75 2.41
N TYR A 43 -10.02 -2.55 2.52
CA TYR A 43 -10.11 -4.00 2.31
C TYR A 43 -9.42 -4.86 3.39
N VAL A 44 -8.43 -4.36 4.12
CA VAL A 44 -7.65 -5.18 5.07
C VAL A 44 -8.50 -5.78 6.18
N MET A 45 -9.32 -4.99 6.86
CA MET A 45 -10.17 -5.51 7.93
C MET A 45 -11.24 -6.46 7.42
N LYS A 46 -11.79 -6.20 6.21
CA LYS A 46 -12.70 -7.11 5.52
C LYS A 46 -12.03 -8.46 5.27
N ALA A 47 -10.82 -8.46 4.68
CA ALA A 47 -10.05 -9.67 4.40
C ALA A 47 -9.80 -10.48 5.67
N ILE A 48 -9.31 -9.85 6.74
CA ILE A 48 -9.03 -10.51 8.03
C ILE A 48 -10.28 -11.15 8.63
N VAL A 49 -11.41 -10.45 8.62
CA VAL A 49 -12.67 -10.98 9.16
C VAL A 49 -13.19 -12.15 8.32
N ASN A 50 -13.13 -12.04 6.98
CA ASN A 50 -13.58 -13.08 6.07
C ASN A 50 -12.73 -14.35 6.17
N GLU A 51 -11.40 -14.24 6.27
CA GLU A 51 -10.50 -15.40 6.45
C GLU A 51 -10.81 -16.19 7.73
N ASN A 52 -11.27 -15.54 8.79
CA ASN A 52 -11.66 -16.21 10.03
C ASN A 52 -13.08 -16.80 10.01
N GLY A 53 -13.82 -16.65 8.91
CA GLY A 53 -15.18 -17.18 8.73
C GLY A 53 -16.29 -16.13 8.93
N GLY A 54 -15.99 -14.86 8.73
CA GLY A 54 -16.94 -13.74 8.76
C GLY A 54 -17.18 -13.13 10.16
N ILE A 55 -17.98 -12.07 10.20
CA ILE A 55 -18.18 -11.25 11.40
C ILE A 55 -18.72 -12.04 12.61
N ALA A 56 -19.59 -13.01 12.40
CA ALA A 56 -20.13 -13.87 13.47
C ALA A 56 -19.10 -14.82 14.09
N SER A 57 -17.95 -15.01 13.43
CA SER A 57 -16.90 -15.94 13.87
C SER A 57 -15.75 -15.25 14.60
N VAL A 58 -15.75 -13.93 14.69
CA VAL A 58 -14.67 -13.16 15.34
C VAL A 58 -15.08 -12.73 16.72
N ASN A 59 -14.12 -12.77 17.64
CA ASN A 59 -14.29 -12.31 19.02
C ASN A 59 -13.34 -11.15 19.31
N ARG A 60 -13.44 -10.57 20.52
CA ARG A 60 -12.60 -9.46 20.94
C ARG A 60 -11.10 -9.79 20.85
N GLU A 61 -10.70 -10.99 21.30
CA GLU A 61 -9.28 -11.41 21.26
C GLU A 61 -8.75 -11.41 19.83
N TYR A 62 -9.56 -11.91 18.88
CA TYR A 62 -9.18 -11.96 17.46
C TYR A 62 -9.03 -10.55 16.87
N ILE A 63 -10.00 -9.67 17.10
CA ILE A 63 -9.99 -8.31 16.53
C ILE A 63 -8.83 -7.49 17.11
N VAL A 64 -8.67 -7.47 18.43
CA VAL A 64 -7.59 -6.74 19.10
C VAL A 64 -6.22 -7.26 18.67
N GLY A 65 -6.04 -8.58 18.62
CA GLY A 65 -4.80 -9.21 18.17
C GLY A 65 -4.50 -8.91 16.71
N SER A 66 -5.51 -8.94 15.83
CA SER A 66 -5.35 -8.64 14.41
C SER A 66 -4.98 -7.19 14.17
N ILE A 67 -5.60 -6.24 14.87
CA ILE A 67 -5.24 -4.82 14.78
C ILE A 67 -3.83 -4.59 15.33
N SER A 68 -3.48 -5.23 16.45
CA SER A 68 -2.10 -5.18 16.97
C SER A 68 -1.12 -5.67 15.90
N LEU A 69 -1.43 -6.78 15.22
CA LEU A 69 -0.60 -7.34 14.17
C LEU A 69 -0.46 -6.39 12.98
N ILE A 70 -1.55 -5.73 12.54
CA ILE A 70 -1.52 -4.70 11.49
C ILE A 70 -0.60 -3.54 11.89
N LEU A 71 -0.81 -2.96 13.09
CA LEU A 71 -0.08 -1.77 13.54
C LEU A 71 1.42 -2.06 13.68
N TRP A 72 1.79 -3.22 14.20
CA TRP A 72 3.18 -3.60 14.35
C TRP A 72 3.82 -4.01 13.02
N THR A 73 3.07 -4.61 12.11
CA THR A 73 3.55 -4.90 10.76
C THR A 73 3.84 -3.60 9.98
N ILE A 74 2.94 -2.61 10.01
CA ILE A 74 3.19 -1.29 9.42
C ILE A 74 4.39 -0.61 10.11
N THR A 75 4.50 -0.72 11.43
CA THR A 75 5.62 -0.14 12.18
C THR A 75 6.94 -0.79 11.77
N LEU A 76 7.03 -2.10 11.73
CA LEU A 76 8.28 -2.82 11.46
C LEU A 76 8.63 -2.77 9.96
N LEU A 77 7.69 -3.10 9.09
CA LEU A 77 7.95 -3.13 7.65
C LEU A 77 7.96 -1.73 7.05
N THR A 78 6.89 -0.96 7.16
CA THR A 78 6.85 0.33 6.48
C THR A 78 7.72 1.36 7.18
N THR A 79 7.58 1.54 8.50
CA THR A 79 8.34 2.59 9.20
C THR A 79 9.81 2.22 9.34
N VAL A 80 10.14 1.07 9.96
CA VAL A 80 11.54 0.75 10.26
C VAL A 80 12.28 0.34 8.99
N LYS A 81 11.77 -0.64 8.25
CA LYS A 81 12.46 -1.18 7.06
C LYS A 81 12.52 -0.16 5.94
N TYR A 82 11.38 0.43 5.52
CA TYR A 82 11.38 1.32 4.36
C TYR A 82 11.73 2.77 4.73
N VAL A 83 10.98 3.42 5.63
CA VAL A 83 11.17 4.86 5.91
C VAL A 83 12.49 5.15 6.60
N LEU A 84 12.92 4.36 7.58
CA LEU A 84 14.15 4.61 8.32
C LEU A 84 15.42 4.03 7.68
N ILE A 85 15.32 2.90 6.96
CA ILE A 85 16.48 2.17 6.44
C ILE A 85 16.55 2.25 4.92
N ALA A 86 15.56 1.73 4.18
CA ALA A 86 15.61 1.63 2.72
C ALA A 86 15.73 2.98 2.02
N LEU A 87 15.07 4.04 2.50
CA LEU A 87 15.20 5.40 1.98
C LEU A 87 16.62 5.98 2.04
N LYS A 88 17.57 5.30 2.72
CA LYS A 88 18.99 5.67 2.73
C LYS A 88 19.81 4.93 1.66
N ALA A 89 19.25 3.86 1.09
CA ALA A 89 19.88 3.02 0.08
C ALA A 89 19.49 3.48 -1.32
N THR A 90 19.94 4.66 -1.72
CA THR A 90 19.64 5.24 -3.05
C THR A 90 20.86 5.18 -3.96
N ASN A 91 20.62 4.96 -5.26
CA ASN A 91 21.60 5.02 -6.33
C ASN A 91 21.35 6.28 -7.16
N HIS A 92 22.27 7.24 -7.17
CA HIS A 92 22.12 8.56 -7.81
C HIS A 92 20.86 9.34 -7.38
N GLY A 93 20.36 9.07 -6.17
CA GLY A 93 19.14 9.68 -5.64
C GLY A 93 17.85 8.89 -5.92
N GLU A 94 17.90 7.89 -6.79
CA GLU A 94 16.77 6.99 -7.10
C GLU A 94 16.73 5.80 -6.14
N GLY A 95 15.52 5.37 -5.77
CA GLY A 95 15.25 4.19 -4.95
C GLY A 95 14.68 3.03 -5.76
N GLY A 96 14.06 2.07 -5.08
CA GLY A 96 13.44 0.91 -5.71
C GLY A 96 14.37 -0.28 -5.88
N ILE A 97 13.80 -1.41 -6.28
CA ILE A 97 14.48 -2.70 -6.29
C ILE A 97 15.66 -2.76 -7.26
N PHE A 98 15.54 -2.17 -8.45
CA PHE A 98 16.62 -2.17 -9.43
C PHE A 98 17.75 -1.19 -9.08
N SER A 99 17.41 -0.04 -8.50
CA SER A 99 18.39 0.89 -7.92
C SER A 99 19.17 0.22 -6.79
N LEU A 100 18.49 -0.52 -5.91
CA LEU A 100 19.11 -1.29 -4.84
C LEU A 100 20.02 -2.41 -5.40
N TYR A 101 19.54 -3.15 -6.41
CA TYR A 101 20.36 -4.14 -7.10
C TYR A 101 21.63 -3.51 -7.72
N ALA A 102 21.53 -2.35 -8.35
CA ALA A 102 22.68 -1.65 -8.92
C ALA A 102 23.78 -1.38 -7.88
N LEU A 103 23.41 -1.12 -6.61
CA LEU A 103 24.35 -0.91 -5.51
C LEU A 103 25.07 -2.20 -5.08
N VAL A 104 24.39 -3.37 -5.17
CA VAL A 104 24.91 -4.65 -4.66
C VAL A 104 25.40 -5.60 -5.74
N ARG A 105 25.14 -5.36 -7.02
CA ARG A 105 25.41 -6.28 -8.15
C ARG A 105 26.86 -6.76 -8.25
N LYS A 106 27.82 -5.94 -7.80
CA LYS A 106 29.25 -6.29 -7.83
C LYS A 106 29.63 -7.30 -6.74
N LYS A 107 28.79 -7.52 -5.74
CA LYS A 107 29.08 -8.38 -4.59
C LYS A 107 28.93 -9.86 -4.95
N ALA A 108 27.83 -10.22 -5.60
CA ALA A 108 27.56 -11.59 -5.98
C ALA A 108 26.62 -11.65 -7.21
N LYS A 109 26.91 -12.57 -8.14
CA LYS A 109 26.14 -12.71 -9.40
C LYS A 109 24.70 -13.19 -9.15
N TRP A 110 24.47 -14.02 -8.11
CA TRP A 110 23.15 -14.58 -7.82
C TRP A 110 22.10 -13.52 -7.42
N LEU A 111 22.54 -12.34 -6.98
CA LEU A 111 21.66 -11.23 -6.61
C LEU A 111 20.80 -10.71 -7.76
N VAL A 112 21.09 -11.11 -9.00
CA VAL A 112 20.22 -10.85 -10.14
C VAL A 112 18.85 -11.52 -9.99
N LEU A 113 18.80 -12.71 -9.39
CA LEU A 113 17.54 -13.46 -9.23
C LEU A 113 16.53 -12.72 -8.35
N PRO A 114 16.85 -12.32 -7.09
CA PRO A 114 15.92 -11.53 -6.30
C PRO A 114 15.57 -10.19 -6.96
N ALA A 115 16.48 -9.56 -7.70
CA ALA A 115 16.15 -8.32 -8.42
C ALA A 115 15.10 -8.56 -9.53
N LEU A 116 15.24 -9.63 -10.31
CA LEU A 116 14.30 -9.98 -11.38
C LEU A 116 12.95 -10.44 -10.81
N ILE A 117 12.95 -11.33 -9.82
CA ILE A 117 11.71 -11.83 -9.19
C ILE A 117 10.94 -10.68 -8.54
N GLY A 118 11.63 -9.85 -7.75
CA GLY A 118 10.98 -8.72 -7.09
C GLY A 118 10.53 -7.63 -8.07
N GLY A 119 11.31 -7.38 -9.14
CA GLY A 119 10.89 -6.47 -10.20
C GLY A 119 9.64 -6.97 -10.96
N ALA A 120 9.57 -8.28 -11.24
CA ALA A 120 8.40 -8.89 -11.86
C ALA A 120 7.17 -8.84 -10.92
N ALA A 121 7.36 -9.12 -9.63
CA ALA A 121 6.29 -9.04 -8.64
C ALA A 121 5.78 -7.58 -8.45
N LEU A 122 6.69 -6.59 -8.47
CA LEU A 122 6.31 -5.17 -8.42
C LEU A 122 5.58 -4.72 -9.69
N LEU A 123 5.90 -5.30 -10.86
CA LEU A 123 5.15 -5.04 -12.08
C LEU A 123 3.75 -5.69 -12.03
N ALA A 124 3.62 -6.87 -11.41
CA ALA A 124 2.32 -7.51 -11.15
C ALA A 124 1.48 -6.66 -10.19
N ASP A 125 2.10 -6.07 -9.15
CA ASP A 125 1.47 -5.10 -8.25
C ASP A 125 0.89 -3.90 -9.03
N GLY A 126 1.61 -3.37 -10.02
CA GLY A 126 1.11 -2.33 -10.93
C GLY A 126 -0.13 -2.70 -11.74
N THR A 127 -0.50 -3.99 -11.83
CA THR A 127 -1.78 -4.45 -12.43
C THR A 127 -2.84 -4.76 -11.39
N LEU A 128 -2.44 -5.31 -10.25
CA LEU A 128 -3.35 -5.74 -9.19
C LEU A 128 -3.91 -4.55 -8.40
N THR A 129 -3.09 -3.57 -8.06
CA THR A 129 -3.53 -2.39 -7.31
C THR A 129 -4.69 -1.64 -7.99
N PRO A 130 -4.64 -1.27 -9.30
CA PRO A 130 -5.79 -0.66 -9.93
C PRO A 130 -7.03 -1.55 -9.92
N ALA A 131 -6.86 -2.86 -10.11
CA ALA A 131 -7.96 -3.81 -10.10
C ALA A 131 -8.63 -3.89 -8.73
N VAL A 132 -7.85 -4.08 -7.65
CA VAL A 132 -8.34 -4.22 -6.27
C VAL A 132 -8.94 -2.91 -5.77
N THR A 133 -8.16 -1.82 -5.80
CA THR A 133 -8.55 -0.58 -5.12
C THR A 133 -9.76 0.09 -5.75
N VAL A 134 -9.84 0.12 -7.09
CA VAL A 134 -11.00 0.69 -7.79
C VAL A 134 -12.22 -0.20 -7.58
N THR A 135 -12.08 -1.53 -7.70
CA THR A 135 -13.22 -2.44 -7.46
C THR A 135 -13.74 -2.29 -6.04
N THR A 136 -12.87 -2.29 -5.01
CA THR A 136 -13.27 -2.16 -3.61
C THR A 136 -13.97 -0.82 -3.33
N ALA A 137 -13.46 0.28 -3.90
CA ALA A 137 -14.10 1.59 -3.75
C ALA A 137 -15.52 1.61 -4.35
N ILE A 138 -15.72 1.00 -5.53
CA ILE A 138 -17.03 0.92 -6.20
C ILE A 138 -17.94 -0.12 -5.53
N GLU A 139 -17.41 -1.21 -4.97
CA GLU A 139 -18.18 -2.15 -4.14
C GLU A 139 -18.84 -1.47 -2.94
N GLY A 140 -18.28 -0.36 -2.44
CA GLY A 140 -18.90 0.49 -1.44
C GLY A 140 -20.32 0.96 -1.80
N LEU A 141 -20.68 1.04 -3.08
CA LEU A 141 -22.03 1.36 -3.53
C LEU A 141 -23.07 0.31 -3.08
N LYS A 142 -22.67 -0.94 -2.88
CA LYS A 142 -23.54 -2.01 -2.37
C LYS A 142 -23.96 -1.78 -0.92
N ASN A 143 -23.18 -1.01 -0.17
CA ASN A 143 -23.42 -0.68 1.24
C ASN A 143 -24.31 0.57 1.40
N MET A 144 -24.81 1.14 0.29
CA MET A 144 -25.72 2.28 0.31
C MET A 144 -27.16 1.81 0.21
N ARG A 145 -28.02 2.42 1.03
CA ARG A 145 -29.48 2.33 0.88
C ARG A 145 -29.94 3.61 0.17
N PHE A 146 -30.16 3.49 -1.13
CA PHE A 146 -30.80 4.55 -1.92
C PHE A 146 -32.30 4.35 -1.80
N GLY A 147 -33.05 5.03 -0.96
CA GLY A 147 -34.50 4.98 -0.89
C GLY A 147 -35.18 3.68 -1.37
N ASN A 148 -36.50 3.60 -1.35
CA ASN A 148 -37.21 2.38 -1.78
C ASN A 148 -37.19 2.13 -3.29
N ASP A 149 -36.80 3.12 -4.11
CA ASP A 149 -36.96 3.09 -5.58
C ASP A 149 -35.66 2.91 -6.37
N ILE A 150 -34.49 2.97 -5.74
CA ILE A 150 -33.20 2.81 -6.44
C ILE A 150 -32.62 1.43 -6.10
N PRO A 151 -32.50 0.52 -7.07
CA PRO A 151 -31.91 -0.80 -6.83
C PRO A 151 -30.46 -0.69 -6.42
N VAL A 152 -30.07 -1.43 -5.39
CA VAL A 152 -28.65 -1.57 -4.99
C VAL A 152 -27.87 -2.13 -6.20
N PRO A 153 -26.71 -1.54 -6.58
CA PRO A 153 -25.91 -2.03 -7.68
C PRO A 153 -25.52 -3.50 -7.47
N ASN A 154 -25.83 -4.33 -8.47
CA ASN A 154 -25.39 -5.72 -8.47
C ASN A 154 -23.88 -5.81 -8.84
N GLN A 155 -23.28 -6.98 -8.68
CA GLN A 155 -21.85 -7.19 -9.00
C GLN A 155 -21.52 -6.83 -10.45
N ASN A 156 -22.40 -7.09 -11.41
CA ASN A 156 -22.17 -6.75 -12.82
C ASN A 156 -22.09 -5.24 -13.03
N SER A 157 -22.94 -4.45 -12.33
CA SER A 157 -22.87 -2.99 -12.39
C SER A 157 -21.56 -2.46 -11.81
N VAL A 158 -21.11 -3.02 -10.68
CA VAL A 158 -19.80 -2.70 -10.09
C VAL A 158 -18.67 -2.98 -11.09
N LEU A 159 -18.67 -4.15 -11.73
CA LEU A 159 -17.66 -4.51 -12.73
C LEU A 159 -17.63 -3.55 -13.92
N ILE A 160 -18.81 -3.18 -14.46
CA ILE A 160 -18.91 -2.26 -15.60
C ILE A 160 -18.33 -0.89 -15.22
N ILE A 161 -18.73 -0.34 -14.05
CA ILE A 161 -18.22 0.96 -13.57
C ILE A 161 -16.71 0.89 -13.37
N THR A 162 -16.21 -0.15 -12.73
CA THR A 162 -14.77 -0.38 -12.52
C THR A 162 -14.01 -0.40 -13.83
N ILE A 163 -14.49 -1.15 -14.84
CA ILE A 163 -13.85 -1.24 -16.16
C ILE A 163 -13.84 0.10 -16.87
N ILE A 164 -14.92 0.87 -16.80
CA ILE A 164 -14.99 2.22 -17.40
C ILE A 164 -13.94 3.13 -16.75
N ILE A 165 -13.82 3.12 -15.41
CA ILE A 165 -12.82 3.92 -14.69
C ILE A 165 -11.41 3.48 -15.08
N LEU A 166 -11.13 2.17 -15.14
CA LEU A 166 -9.83 1.65 -15.52
C LEU A 166 -9.46 2.02 -16.96
N LEU A 167 -10.37 1.87 -17.91
CA LEU A 167 -10.14 2.27 -19.31
C LEU A 167 -9.85 3.77 -19.42
N PHE A 168 -10.61 4.60 -18.72
CA PHE A 168 -10.35 6.03 -18.64
C PHE A 168 -8.95 6.30 -18.08
N LEU A 169 -8.59 5.65 -16.96
CA LEU A 169 -7.32 5.82 -16.26
C LEU A 169 -6.12 5.46 -17.17
N PHE A 170 -6.17 4.32 -17.89
CA PHE A 170 -5.12 3.94 -18.83
C PHE A 170 -5.08 4.81 -20.10
N SER A 171 -6.21 5.39 -20.50
CA SER A 171 -6.29 6.29 -21.67
C SER A 171 -5.61 7.64 -21.44
N ILE A 172 -5.70 8.19 -20.22
CA ILE A 172 -5.13 9.50 -19.88
C ILE A 172 -3.62 9.46 -19.61
N GLN A 173 -3.00 8.27 -19.46
CA GLN A 173 -1.57 8.12 -19.14
C GLN A 173 -0.65 8.88 -20.11
N ARG A 174 -1.04 8.95 -21.40
CA ARG A 174 -0.28 9.65 -22.43
C ARG A 174 -0.16 11.17 -22.19
N MET A 175 -1.11 11.75 -21.46
CA MET A 175 -1.13 13.19 -21.17
C MET A 175 -0.12 13.58 -20.08
N GLY A 176 0.45 12.59 -19.37
CA GLY A 176 1.35 12.81 -18.25
C GLY A 176 0.62 13.20 -16.95
N THR A 177 1.32 13.04 -15.85
CA THR A 177 0.77 13.26 -14.51
C THR A 177 1.03 14.68 -13.96
N SER A 178 1.72 15.56 -14.70
CA SER A 178 2.14 16.87 -14.19
C SER A 178 0.99 17.80 -13.82
N ILE A 179 -0.09 17.79 -14.60
CA ILE A 179 -1.27 18.63 -14.36
C ILE A 179 -2.14 18.00 -13.26
N ILE A 180 -2.36 16.70 -13.37
CA ILE A 180 -3.22 15.94 -12.47
C ILE A 180 -2.54 15.76 -11.09
N GLY A 181 -1.22 15.58 -11.07
CA GLY A 181 -0.43 15.36 -9.85
C GLY A 181 -0.50 16.51 -8.83
N LYS A 182 -0.74 17.75 -9.28
CA LYS A 182 -0.92 18.89 -8.36
C LYS A 182 -2.18 18.80 -7.52
N THR A 183 -3.21 18.10 -8.00
CA THR A 183 -4.47 17.89 -7.27
C THR A 183 -4.41 16.68 -6.34
N PHE A 184 -3.47 15.75 -6.56
CA PHE A 184 -3.36 14.53 -5.77
C PHE A 184 -3.06 14.82 -4.29
N GLY A 185 -2.15 15.75 -4.01
CA GLY A 185 -1.80 16.14 -2.64
C GLY A 185 -2.99 16.58 -1.80
N PRO A 186 -3.74 17.59 -2.22
CA PRO A 186 -4.93 18.05 -1.52
C PRO A 186 -6.01 16.96 -1.36
N ILE A 187 -6.28 16.17 -2.40
CA ILE A 187 -7.28 15.08 -2.33
C ILE A 187 -6.85 14.03 -1.30
N MET A 188 -5.59 13.58 -1.36
CA MET A 188 -5.09 12.59 -0.41
C MET A 188 -4.96 13.14 1.02
N LEU A 189 -4.69 14.43 1.19
CA LEU A 189 -4.74 15.07 2.51
C LEU A 189 -6.14 15.00 3.10
N ILE A 190 -7.17 15.32 2.31
CA ILE A 190 -8.58 15.20 2.72
C ILE A 190 -8.90 13.74 3.03
N TRP A 191 -8.45 12.80 2.21
CA TRP A 191 -8.65 11.37 2.39
C TRP A 191 -8.05 10.87 3.73
N PHE A 192 -6.77 11.14 4.01
CA PHE A 192 -6.15 10.73 5.27
C PHE A 192 -6.80 11.41 6.48
N THR A 193 -7.14 12.70 6.37
CA THR A 193 -7.89 13.39 7.43
C THR A 193 -9.23 12.72 7.67
N PHE A 194 -9.95 12.35 6.62
CA PHE A 194 -11.23 11.64 6.70
C PHE A 194 -11.06 10.27 7.37
N LEU A 195 -10.05 9.49 7.00
CA LEU A 195 -9.72 8.22 7.66
C LEU A 195 -9.45 8.39 9.15
N GLY A 196 -8.63 9.38 9.51
CA GLY A 196 -8.28 9.67 10.90
C GLY A 196 -9.49 10.12 11.73
N LEU A 197 -10.31 11.02 11.19
CA LEU A 197 -11.50 11.54 11.89
C LEU A 197 -12.56 10.44 12.08
N THR A 198 -12.89 9.69 11.04
CA THR A 198 -13.89 8.61 11.13
C THR A 198 -13.41 7.49 12.05
N GLY A 199 -12.11 7.16 12.01
CA GLY A 199 -11.50 6.21 12.93
C GLY A 199 -11.56 6.69 14.38
N ALA A 200 -11.21 7.94 14.65
CA ALA A 200 -11.26 8.52 16.00
C ALA A 200 -12.70 8.60 16.54
N MET A 201 -13.69 8.93 15.68
CA MET A 201 -15.09 8.93 16.08
C MET A 201 -15.55 7.55 16.56
N ASN A 202 -15.28 6.49 15.78
CA ASN A 202 -15.65 5.14 16.21
C ASN A 202 -14.82 4.68 17.44
N LEU A 203 -13.53 4.99 17.49
CA LEU A 203 -12.68 4.66 18.64
C LEU A 203 -13.16 5.31 19.94
N SER A 204 -13.81 6.47 19.88
CA SER A 204 -14.35 7.14 21.06
C SER A 204 -15.44 6.34 21.78
N HIS A 205 -16.06 5.36 21.14
CA HIS A 205 -17.07 4.48 21.73
C HIS A 205 -16.43 3.42 22.65
N ASP A 206 -15.24 2.89 22.28
CA ASP A 206 -14.51 1.93 23.12
C ASP A 206 -13.00 2.20 23.07
N LEU A 207 -12.52 3.05 23.98
CA LEU A 207 -11.08 3.36 24.11
C LEU A 207 -10.25 2.16 24.60
N SER A 208 -10.87 1.11 25.13
CA SER A 208 -10.13 -0.07 25.59
C SER A 208 -9.44 -0.80 24.42
N LEU A 209 -9.89 -0.56 23.16
CA LEU A 209 -9.24 -1.11 21.97
C LEU A 209 -7.80 -0.57 21.76
N LEU A 210 -7.41 0.51 22.45
CA LEU A 210 -6.01 0.98 22.48
C LEU A 210 -5.04 -0.07 23.06
N GLU A 211 -5.54 -1.10 23.73
CA GLU A 211 -4.71 -2.25 24.13
C GLU A 211 -4.04 -2.93 22.93
N ALA A 212 -4.58 -2.80 21.70
CA ALA A 212 -3.97 -3.28 20.47
C ALA A 212 -2.61 -2.62 20.14
N LEU A 213 -2.23 -1.54 20.82
CA LEU A 213 -0.88 -0.98 20.73
C LEU A 213 0.19 -1.89 21.37
N ASN A 214 -0.20 -2.85 22.17
CA ASN A 214 0.72 -3.81 22.81
C ASN A 214 1.19 -4.87 21.79
N PRO A 215 2.52 -4.94 21.47
CA PRO A 215 3.06 -5.89 20.49
C PRO A 215 2.90 -7.36 20.90
N VAL A 216 2.74 -7.63 22.19
CA VAL A 216 2.57 -9.01 22.69
C VAL A 216 1.28 -9.62 22.11
N LEU A 217 0.23 -8.81 21.90
CA LEU A 217 -1.04 -9.27 21.36
C LEU A 217 -0.90 -9.65 19.87
N ALA A 218 -0.03 -8.96 19.12
CA ALA A 218 0.30 -9.31 17.74
C ALA A 218 0.92 -10.71 17.62
N VAL A 219 1.81 -11.06 18.55
CA VAL A 219 2.43 -12.39 18.57
C VAL A 219 1.45 -13.44 19.09
N LYS A 220 0.69 -13.12 20.15
CA LYS A 220 -0.26 -14.02 20.77
C LYS A 220 -1.33 -14.49 19.77
N ILE A 221 -1.86 -13.61 18.93
CA ILE A 221 -2.95 -13.97 17.98
C ILE A 221 -2.50 -15.00 16.96
N LEU A 222 -1.24 -15.04 16.54
CA LEU A 222 -0.73 -16.01 15.58
C LEU A 222 -0.90 -17.47 16.05
N PHE A 223 -0.91 -17.68 17.36
CA PHE A 223 -0.98 -19.00 18.01
C PHE A 223 -2.26 -19.18 18.84
N SER A 224 -3.18 -18.21 18.85
CA SER A 224 -4.42 -18.27 19.61
C SER A 224 -5.45 -19.16 18.89
N PRO A 225 -6.25 -19.95 19.65
CA PRO A 225 -7.40 -20.67 19.11
C PRO A 225 -8.49 -19.76 18.51
N ALA A 226 -8.52 -18.49 18.88
CA ALA A 226 -9.44 -17.51 18.29
C ALA A 226 -9.14 -17.24 16.82
N ASN A 227 -7.91 -17.48 16.39
CA ASN A 227 -7.46 -17.35 15.01
C ASN A 227 -7.48 -18.73 14.32
N LYS A 228 -8.54 -18.98 13.53
CA LYS A 228 -8.75 -20.27 12.86
C LYS A 228 -7.75 -20.53 11.74
N VAL A 229 -7.16 -19.50 11.15
CA VAL A 229 -6.20 -19.61 10.04
C VAL A 229 -4.73 -19.59 10.51
N GLY A 230 -4.48 -19.34 11.78
CA GLY A 230 -3.12 -19.32 12.34
C GLY A 230 -2.21 -18.30 11.66
N VAL A 231 -1.00 -18.71 11.29
CA VAL A 231 0.00 -17.83 10.67
C VAL A 231 -0.44 -17.31 9.28
N LEU A 232 -1.40 -17.95 8.62
CA LEU A 232 -1.89 -17.51 7.29
C LEU A 232 -2.58 -16.14 7.33
N ILE A 233 -3.07 -15.68 8.50
CA ILE A 233 -3.58 -14.32 8.68
C ILE A 233 -2.58 -13.24 8.22
N LEU A 234 -1.29 -13.55 8.22
CA LEU A 234 -0.26 -12.62 7.73
C LEU A 234 -0.46 -12.24 6.27
N GLY A 235 -1.08 -13.09 5.45
CA GLY A 235 -1.45 -12.78 4.07
C GLY A 235 -2.35 -11.55 3.98
N ALA A 236 -3.43 -11.52 4.76
CA ALA A 236 -4.33 -10.37 4.85
C ALA A 236 -3.68 -9.16 5.55
N VAL A 237 -2.88 -9.40 6.59
CA VAL A 237 -2.17 -8.34 7.33
C VAL A 237 -1.15 -7.62 6.45
N PHE A 238 -0.43 -8.32 5.59
CA PHE A 238 0.54 -7.71 4.67
C PHE A 238 -0.11 -6.78 3.66
N LEU A 239 -1.39 -6.93 3.35
CA LEU A 239 -2.15 -5.94 2.57
C LEU A 239 -2.13 -4.54 3.20
N ALA A 240 -1.93 -4.42 4.52
CA ALA A 240 -1.79 -3.13 5.18
C ALA A 240 -0.44 -2.43 4.90
N THR A 241 0.52 -3.14 4.32
CA THR A 241 1.85 -2.60 3.97
C THR A 241 2.01 -2.36 2.46
N THR A 242 0.93 -2.51 1.69
CA THR A 242 0.90 -2.16 0.26
C THR A 242 1.43 -0.74 0.05
N GLY A 243 2.10 -0.50 -1.08
CA GLY A 243 2.68 0.81 -1.37
C GLY A 243 4.00 1.13 -0.67
N ALA A 244 4.48 0.31 0.29
CA ALA A 244 5.78 0.56 0.92
C ALA A 244 6.96 0.44 -0.07
N GLU A 245 6.86 -0.43 -1.08
CA GLU A 245 7.83 -0.52 -2.18
C GLU A 245 7.75 0.71 -3.10
N ALA A 246 6.54 1.16 -3.42
CA ALA A 246 6.32 2.38 -4.21
C ALA A 246 6.91 3.60 -3.49
N LEU A 247 6.71 3.71 -2.17
CA LEU A 247 7.33 4.73 -1.32
C LEU A 247 8.86 4.76 -1.47
N TYR A 248 9.50 3.60 -1.56
CA TYR A 248 10.94 3.50 -1.76
C TYR A 248 11.35 3.86 -3.19
N SER A 249 10.58 3.46 -4.19
CA SER A 249 10.83 3.80 -5.60
C SER A 249 10.71 5.31 -5.85
N ASP A 250 9.73 5.97 -5.24
CA ASP A 250 9.44 7.39 -5.47
C ASP A 250 10.35 8.36 -4.72
N VAL A 251 11.34 7.86 -3.96
CA VAL A 251 12.26 8.72 -3.19
C VAL A 251 12.99 9.76 -4.05
N GLY A 252 13.31 9.43 -5.30
CA GLY A 252 13.95 10.34 -6.25
C GLY A 252 13.06 11.51 -6.63
N HIS A 253 11.77 11.27 -6.81
CA HIS A 253 10.79 12.29 -7.21
C HIS A 253 10.48 13.28 -6.09
N VAL A 254 10.29 12.79 -4.87
CA VAL A 254 9.77 13.58 -3.75
C VAL A 254 10.87 14.00 -2.78
N GLY A 255 11.88 13.16 -2.61
CA GLY A 255 12.97 13.34 -1.65
C GLY A 255 12.64 12.77 -0.27
N LYS A 256 13.61 12.02 0.28
CA LYS A 256 13.47 11.32 1.55
C LYS A 256 13.02 12.18 2.74
N GLY A 257 13.42 13.46 2.78
CA GLY A 257 13.05 14.37 3.86
C GLY A 257 11.55 14.63 3.93
N ASN A 258 10.90 14.83 2.79
CA ASN A 258 9.45 15.03 2.70
C ASN A 258 8.69 13.76 3.08
N ILE A 259 9.15 12.60 2.62
CA ILE A 259 8.56 11.29 2.98
C ILE A 259 8.66 11.05 4.49
N MET A 260 9.85 11.21 5.08
CA MET A 260 10.04 11.00 6.53
C MET A 260 9.23 11.97 7.39
N ALA A 261 9.00 13.20 6.92
CA ALA A 261 8.26 14.20 7.68
C ALA A 261 6.73 14.03 7.56
N SER A 262 6.22 13.54 6.43
CA SER A 262 4.78 13.30 6.22
C SER A 262 4.30 11.94 6.76
N TRP A 263 5.18 10.94 6.87
CA TRP A 263 4.83 9.59 7.32
C TRP A 263 4.13 9.53 8.68
N PRO A 264 4.56 10.23 9.75
CA PRO A 264 3.88 10.15 11.05
C PRO A 264 2.40 10.53 10.98
N TYR A 265 2.05 11.55 10.18
CA TYR A 265 0.67 11.96 9.97
C TYR A 265 -0.14 10.83 9.31
N VAL A 266 0.38 10.24 8.24
CA VAL A 266 -0.26 9.13 7.51
C VAL A 266 -0.43 7.93 8.43
N PHE A 267 0.61 7.54 9.17
CA PHE A 267 0.58 6.42 10.11
C PHE A 267 -0.50 6.60 11.19
N ILE A 268 -0.61 7.79 11.78
CA ILE A 268 -1.62 8.09 12.81
C ILE A 268 -3.03 7.96 12.22
N CYS A 269 -3.28 8.51 11.03
CA CYS A 269 -4.58 8.41 10.39
C CYS A 269 -4.97 6.94 10.08
N LEU A 270 -4.02 6.14 9.59
CA LEU A 270 -4.24 4.70 9.36
C LEU A 270 -4.50 3.95 10.66
N ALA A 271 -3.71 4.18 11.70
CA ALA A 271 -3.86 3.52 12.99
C ALA A 271 -5.23 3.81 13.62
N LEU A 272 -5.65 5.08 13.61
CA LEU A 272 -6.97 5.47 14.09
C LEU A 272 -8.10 4.79 13.31
N ASN A 273 -7.95 4.68 11.99
CA ASN A 273 -8.97 4.07 11.14
C ASN A 273 -9.09 2.56 11.42
N TYR A 274 -7.98 1.81 11.52
CA TYR A 274 -8.02 0.38 11.87
C TYR A 274 -8.61 0.13 13.26
N LEU A 275 -8.23 0.95 14.25
CA LEU A 275 -8.83 0.89 15.58
C LEU A 275 -10.33 1.16 15.53
N GLY A 276 -10.77 2.20 14.83
CA GLY A 276 -12.19 2.53 14.70
C GLY A 276 -13.00 1.45 14.00
N GLN A 277 -12.49 0.84 12.92
CA GLN A 277 -13.13 -0.32 12.29
C GLN A 277 -13.26 -1.50 13.25
N GLY A 278 -12.24 -1.75 14.07
CA GLY A 278 -12.27 -2.80 15.08
C GLY A 278 -13.36 -2.59 16.14
N VAL A 279 -13.52 -1.37 16.64
CA VAL A 279 -14.62 -1.02 17.56
C VAL A 279 -15.98 -1.32 16.91
N TRP A 280 -16.19 -0.84 15.68
CA TRP A 280 -17.43 -1.06 14.98
C TRP A 280 -17.76 -2.55 14.79
N ILE A 281 -16.76 -3.38 14.43
CA ILE A 281 -16.94 -4.84 14.28
C ILE A 281 -17.39 -5.46 15.60
N LEU A 282 -16.79 -5.07 16.73
CA LEU A 282 -17.10 -5.62 18.06
C LEU A 282 -18.48 -5.19 18.57
N GLU A 283 -18.94 -4.00 18.20
CA GLU A 283 -20.29 -3.51 18.55
C GLU A 283 -21.40 -4.16 17.72
N ASN A 284 -21.04 -4.72 16.54
CA ASN A 284 -22.01 -5.27 15.58
C ASN A 284 -21.78 -6.74 15.24
N PRO A 285 -21.65 -7.67 16.22
CA PRO A 285 -21.27 -9.06 15.97
C PRO A 285 -22.26 -9.85 15.12
N ASN A 286 -23.53 -9.42 15.09
CA ASN A 286 -24.60 -10.07 14.33
C ASN A 286 -24.95 -9.33 13.03
N TYR A 287 -24.12 -8.34 12.63
CA TYR A 287 -24.40 -7.56 11.43
C TYR A 287 -24.30 -8.47 10.19
N HIS A 288 -25.44 -8.57 9.45
CA HIS A 288 -25.55 -9.42 8.26
C HIS A 288 -24.95 -10.83 8.41
N ALA A 289 -25.30 -11.54 9.49
CA ALA A 289 -24.85 -12.90 9.71
C ALA A 289 -25.10 -13.77 8.45
N GLY A 290 -24.04 -14.24 7.81
CA GLY A 290 -24.08 -15.01 6.56
C GLY A 290 -23.90 -14.20 5.26
N ASN A 291 -23.73 -12.88 5.30
CA ASN A 291 -23.42 -12.06 4.12
C ASN A 291 -21.92 -11.72 4.09
N THR A 292 -21.19 -12.22 3.08
CA THR A 292 -19.77 -11.93 2.86
C THR A 292 -19.53 -10.59 2.16
N ASP A 293 -20.59 -9.94 1.67
CA ASP A 293 -20.50 -8.68 0.91
C ASP A 293 -20.36 -7.43 1.79
N PHE A 294 -20.34 -7.57 3.14
CA PHE A 294 -20.15 -6.43 4.02
C PHE A 294 -18.71 -5.89 3.95
N ASN A 295 -18.57 -4.57 4.12
CA ASN A 295 -17.27 -3.95 4.23
C ASN A 295 -17.21 -3.07 5.49
N PRO A 296 -16.40 -3.45 6.52
CA PRO A 296 -16.35 -2.74 7.79
C PRO A 296 -16.05 -1.25 7.64
N PHE A 297 -15.25 -0.86 6.65
CA PHE A 297 -14.91 0.53 6.41
C PHE A 297 -16.16 1.38 6.08
N PHE A 298 -16.99 0.93 5.13
CA PHE A 298 -18.17 1.69 4.72
C PHE A 298 -19.30 1.57 5.73
N GLU A 299 -19.41 0.43 6.41
CA GLU A 299 -20.48 0.22 7.38
C GLU A 299 -20.24 0.98 8.68
N ALA A 300 -19.02 1.19 9.09
CA ALA A 300 -18.65 2.01 10.24
C ALA A 300 -18.96 3.51 10.08
N LEU A 301 -19.39 3.92 8.87
CA LEU A 301 -19.71 5.33 8.58
C LEU A 301 -21.21 5.63 8.79
N PRO A 302 -21.55 6.82 9.29
CA PRO A 302 -22.92 7.32 9.27
C PRO A 302 -23.49 7.32 7.84
N SER A 303 -24.78 6.97 7.68
CA SER A 303 -25.40 6.82 6.36
C SER A 303 -25.25 8.05 5.45
N GLN A 304 -25.30 9.24 6.02
CA GLN A 304 -25.13 10.51 5.31
C GLN A 304 -23.73 10.73 4.74
N TRP A 305 -22.71 10.05 5.29
CA TRP A 305 -21.32 10.21 4.88
C TRP A 305 -20.87 9.12 3.90
N LYS A 306 -21.64 8.02 3.77
CA LYS A 306 -21.26 6.89 2.90
C LYS A 306 -21.04 7.31 1.45
N PHE A 307 -21.94 8.13 0.88
CA PHE A 307 -21.80 8.60 -0.50
C PHE A 307 -20.54 9.44 -0.71
N PHE A 308 -20.28 10.38 0.20
CA PHE A 308 -19.06 11.19 0.17
C PHE A 308 -17.82 10.31 0.31
N ALA A 309 -17.83 9.34 1.21
CA ALA A 309 -16.74 8.40 1.41
C ALA A 309 -16.43 7.57 0.15
N ILE A 310 -17.46 7.10 -0.57
CA ILE A 310 -17.28 6.33 -1.81
C ILE A 310 -16.64 7.19 -2.90
N ILE A 311 -17.09 8.44 -3.07
CA ILE A 311 -16.47 9.36 -4.03
C ILE A 311 -15.00 9.59 -3.66
N LEU A 312 -14.73 9.87 -2.40
CA LEU A 312 -13.38 10.16 -1.93
C LEU A 312 -12.47 8.91 -2.02
N ALA A 313 -12.99 7.73 -1.67
CA ALA A 313 -12.30 6.45 -1.83
C ALA A 313 -11.99 6.14 -3.31
N THR A 314 -12.94 6.43 -4.21
CA THR A 314 -12.75 6.25 -5.66
C THR A 314 -11.65 7.18 -6.17
N LEU A 315 -11.64 8.45 -5.75
CA LEU A 315 -10.57 9.39 -6.09
C LEU A 315 -9.21 8.92 -5.54
N ALA A 316 -9.17 8.45 -4.29
CA ALA A 316 -7.95 7.89 -3.69
C ALA A 316 -7.48 6.65 -4.45
N ALA A 317 -8.38 5.74 -4.85
CA ALA A 317 -8.07 4.55 -5.65
C ALA A 317 -7.53 4.92 -7.05
N ILE A 318 -8.09 5.95 -7.70
CA ILE A 318 -7.58 6.47 -8.98
C ILE A 318 -6.16 7.03 -8.79
N ILE A 319 -5.91 7.78 -7.72
CA ILE A 319 -4.59 8.35 -7.42
C ILE A 319 -3.56 7.26 -7.15
N ALA A 320 -3.90 6.27 -6.32
CA ALA A 320 -3.06 5.11 -6.03
C ALA A 320 -2.69 4.35 -7.31
N SER A 321 -3.71 4.07 -8.14
CA SER A 321 -3.54 3.39 -9.43
C SER A 321 -2.63 4.17 -10.37
N GLN A 322 -2.82 5.49 -10.44
CA GLN A 322 -2.01 6.38 -11.28
C GLN A 322 -0.53 6.36 -10.87
N ALA A 323 -0.25 6.42 -9.57
CA ALA A 323 1.11 6.38 -9.05
C ALA A 323 1.81 5.06 -9.42
N LEU A 324 1.15 3.91 -9.23
CA LEU A 324 1.74 2.60 -9.53
C LEU A 324 1.89 2.31 -11.02
N ILE A 325 0.95 2.75 -11.87
CA ILE A 325 1.10 2.62 -13.32
C ILE A 325 2.33 3.42 -13.78
N THR A 326 2.50 4.64 -13.29
CA THR A 326 3.68 5.48 -13.59
C THR A 326 4.96 4.85 -13.05
N GLY A 327 4.94 4.34 -11.82
CA GLY A 327 6.03 3.59 -11.20
C GLY A 327 6.43 2.36 -12.00
N SER A 328 5.46 1.65 -12.60
CA SER A 328 5.71 0.52 -13.50
C SER A 328 6.48 0.93 -14.75
N PHE A 329 6.24 2.11 -15.33
CA PHE A 329 7.02 2.59 -16.47
C PHE A 329 8.46 2.90 -16.06
N THR A 330 8.68 3.51 -14.90
CA THR A 330 10.01 3.77 -14.36
C THR A 330 10.76 2.47 -14.10
N LEU A 331 10.11 1.49 -13.48
CA LEU A 331 10.66 0.16 -13.24
C LEU A 331 11.12 -0.53 -14.53
N VAL A 332 10.28 -0.51 -15.58
CA VAL A 332 10.62 -1.10 -16.88
C VAL A 332 11.77 -0.33 -17.56
N SER A 333 11.82 0.98 -17.42
CA SER A 333 12.92 1.81 -17.93
C SER A 333 14.25 1.45 -17.24
N GLU A 334 14.24 1.28 -15.92
CA GLU A 334 15.41 0.84 -15.15
C GLU A 334 15.87 -0.58 -15.54
N ALA A 335 14.92 -1.52 -15.71
CA ALA A 335 15.18 -2.87 -16.17
C ALA A 335 15.84 -2.89 -17.57
N SER A 336 15.36 -2.02 -18.46
CA SER A 336 15.96 -1.84 -19.80
C SER A 336 17.37 -1.24 -19.72
N GLY A 337 17.59 -0.28 -18.82
CA GLY A 337 18.92 0.29 -18.54
C GLY A 337 19.92 -0.75 -18.00
N LEU A 338 19.46 -1.68 -17.19
CA LEU A 338 20.24 -2.81 -16.67
C LEU A 338 20.37 -3.96 -17.67
N LYS A 339 19.80 -3.86 -18.88
CA LYS A 339 19.79 -4.89 -19.95
C LYS A 339 18.99 -6.15 -19.59
N PHE A 340 18.04 -6.06 -18.68
CA PHE A 340 17.11 -7.15 -18.37
C PHE A 340 15.96 -7.21 -19.39
N LEU A 341 15.58 -6.07 -19.96
CA LEU A 341 14.57 -5.96 -20.99
C LEU A 341 15.13 -5.28 -22.26
N PRO A 342 14.56 -5.57 -23.43
CA PRO A 342 14.90 -4.86 -24.66
C PRO A 342 14.59 -3.38 -24.55
N ARG A 343 15.26 -2.56 -25.37
CA ARG A 343 14.96 -1.12 -25.47
C ARG A 343 13.56 -0.91 -26.03
N MET A 344 12.74 -0.17 -25.30
CA MET A 344 11.37 0.17 -25.69
C MET A 344 11.28 1.66 -26.05
N LYS A 345 10.24 2.03 -26.81
CA LYS A 345 9.96 3.42 -27.12
C LYS A 345 9.47 4.13 -25.85
N ILE A 346 10.26 5.06 -25.35
CA ILE A 346 9.93 5.92 -24.20
C ILE A 346 9.47 7.26 -24.73
N ILE A 347 8.37 7.77 -24.21
CA ILE A 347 7.83 9.10 -24.46
C ILE A 347 7.92 9.88 -23.15
N TYR A 348 8.35 11.13 -23.22
CA TYR A 348 8.41 12.05 -22.07
C TYR A 348 7.27 13.06 -22.21
N PRO A 349 6.16 12.89 -21.46
CA PRO A 349 4.97 13.73 -21.60
C PRO A 349 5.19 15.17 -21.11
N SER A 350 6.17 15.39 -20.24
CA SER A 350 6.49 16.72 -19.68
C SER A 350 8.00 16.92 -19.56
N THR A 351 8.40 18.18 -19.31
CA THR A 351 9.80 18.56 -19.02
C THR A 351 10.19 18.26 -17.57
N GLU A 352 9.25 17.84 -16.72
CA GLU A 352 9.55 17.47 -15.34
C GLU A 352 10.29 16.12 -15.30
N GLN A 353 11.38 16.04 -14.53
CA GLN A 353 12.16 14.82 -14.38
C GLN A 353 11.31 13.68 -13.82
N GLY A 354 11.43 12.51 -14.45
CA GLY A 354 10.83 11.26 -13.95
C GLY A 354 9.47 10.92 -14.55
N GLN A 355 8.84 11.77 -15.37
CA GLN A 355 7.61 11.40 -16.05
C GLN A 355 7.92 10.66 -17.35
N ILE A 356 7.66 9.35 -17.32
CA ILE A 356 7.92 8.43 -18.43
C ILE A 356 6.60 7.77 -18.84
N PHE A 357 6.38 7.63 -20.15
CA PHE A 357 5.29 6.86 -20.70
C PHE A 357 5.82 5.84 -21.72
N ILE A 358 5.45 4.56 -21.53
CA ILE A 358 5.83 3.45 -22.41
C ILE A 358 4.56 2.83 -23.00
N PRO A 359 4.19 3.14 -24.26
CA PRO A 359 2.89 2.73 -24.83
C PRO A 359 2.65 1.22 -24.83
N SER A 360 3.67 0.40 -25.07
CA SER A 360 3.57 -1.07 -25.06
C SER A 360 3.24 -1.60 -23.67
N ILE A 361 3.91 -1.08 -22.65
CA ILE A 361 3.68 -1.45 -21.25
C ILE A 361 2.31 -0.98 -20.79
N ASN A 362 1.90 0.24 -21.14
CA ASN A 362 0.57 0.73 -20.80
C ASN A 362 -0.55 -0.17 -21.33
N LYS A 363 -0.44 -0.61 -22.60
CA LYS A 363 -1.40 -1.55 -23.19
C LYS A 363 -1.39 -2.91 -22.50
N MET A 364 -0.21 -3.42 -22.16
CA MET A 364 -0.06 -4.69 -21.44
C MET A 364 -0.66 -4.62 -20.03
N LEU A 365 -0.33 -3.58 -19.26
CA LEU A 365 -0.91 -3.36 -17.94
C LEU A 365 -2.43 -3.21 -18.00
N CYS A 366 -2.95 -2.42 -18.95
CA CYS A 366 -4.39 -2.26 -19.15
C CYS A 366 -5.07 -3.61 -19.43
N ALA A 367 -4.55 -4.39 -20.36
CA ALA A 367 -5.12 -5.69 -20.71
C ALA A 367 -5.05 -6.68 -19.51
N ALA A 368 -3.92 -6.69 -18.79
CA ALA A 368 -3.76 -7.53 -17.60
C ALA A 368 -4.70 -7.12 -16.48
N THR A 369 -4.81 -5.82 -16.16
CA THR A 369 -5.70 -5.30 -15.11
C THR A 369 -7.17 -5.62 -15.41
N ILE A 370 -7.63 -5.38 -16.65
CA ILE A 370 -8.98 -5.71 -17.06
C ILE A 370 -9.20 -7.23 -17.03
N GLY A 371 -8.22 -8.01 -17.49
CA GLY A 371 -8.27 -9.48 -17.41
C GLY A 371 -8.43 -9.98 -15.98
N ILE A 372 -7.72 -9.39 -15.02
CA ILE A 372 -7.83 -9.69 -13.57
C ILE A 372 -9.25 -9.40 -13.08
N VAL A 373 -9.81 -8.23 -13.41
CA VAL A 373 -11.18 -7.84 -13.02
C VAL A 373 -12.22 -8.82 -13.57
N PHE A 374 -12.08 -9.26 -14.83
CA PHE A 374 -12.97 -10.26 -15.42
C PHE A 374 -12.82 -11.65 -14.80
N LEU A 375 -11.58 -12.05 -14.47
CA LEU A 375 -11.29 -13.39 -13.93
C LEU A 375 -11.81 -13.54 -12.50
N PHE A 376 -11.51 -12.56 -11.65
CA PHE A 376 -11.81 -12.65 -10.21
C PHE A 376 -13.17 -12.07 -9.83
N LYS A 377 -13.66 -11.09 -10.57
CA LYS A 377 -14.97 -10.42 -10.41
C LYS A 377 -15.20 -9.64 -9.10
N THR A 378 -14.63 -10.07 -7.99
CA THR A 378 -14.76 -9.45 -6.66
C THR A 378 -13.39 -9.02 -6.13
N SER A 379 -13.35 -7.96 -5.32
CA SER A 379 -12.12 -7.48 -4.69
C SER A 379 -11.47 -8.57 -3.82
N GLU A 380 -12.28 -9.33 -3.09
CA GLU A 380 -11.83 -10.38 -2.16
C GLU A 380 -10.92 -11.43 -2.83
N HIS A 381 -11.31 -11.92 -4.02
CA HIS A 381 -10.48 -12.89 -4.75
C HIS A 381 -9.19 -12.28 -5.30
N MET A 382 -9.21 -10.98 -5.62
CA MET A 382 -8.02 -10.27 -6.09
C MET A 382 -7.04 -9.98 -4.95
N GLU A 383 -7.53 -9.74 -3.72
CA GLU A 383 -6.74 -9.40 -2.53
C GLU A 383 -5.73 -10.50 -2.18
N ALA A 384 -6.09 -11.78 -2.35
CA ALA A 384 -5.18 -12.90 -2.11
C ALA A 384 -3.98 -12.90 -3.08
N ALA A 385 -4.22 -12.68 -4.38
CA ALA A 385 -3.16 -12.57 -5.38
C ALA A 385 -2.29 -11.31 -5.12
N TYR A 386 -2.92 -10.23 -4.69
CA TYR A 386 -2.29 -8.97 -4.35
C TYR A 386 -1.34 -9.12 -3.16
N GLY A 387 -1.81 -9.71 -2.06
CA GLY A 387 -0.98 -10.00 -0.88
C GLY A 387 0.24 -10.87 -1.20
N LEU A 388 0.09 -11.87 -2.09
CA LEU A 388 1.20 -12.70 -2.53
C LEU A 388 2.26 -11.88 -3.30
N ALA A 389 1.84 -11.06 -4.27
CA ALA A 389 2.76 -10.24 -5.07
C ALA A 389 3.58 -9.31 -4.19
N ILE A 390 2.93 -8.62 -3.24
CA ILE A 390 3.59 -7.70 -2.30
C ILE A 390 4.57 -8.45 -1.41
N THR A 391 4.17 -9.59 -0.83
CA THR A 391 5.03 -10.39 0.04
C THR A 391 6.30 -10.84 -0.69
N VAL A 392 6.17 -11.29 -1.94
CA VAL A 392 7.32 -11.68 -2.78
C VAL A 392 8.23 -10.47 -3.03
N THR A 393 7.68 -9.32 -3.41
CA THR A 393 8.46 -8.10 -3.66
C THR A 393 9.23 -7.68 -2.41
N MET A 394 8.55 -7.63 -1.26
CA MET A 394 9.15 -7.25 0.02
C MET A 394 10.25 -8.22 0.47
N LEU A 395 10.09 -9.52 0.24
CA LEU A 395 11.10 -10.52 0.55
C LEU A 395 12.36 -10.32 -0.33
N MET A 396 12.16 -10.11 -1.63
CA MET A 396 13.28 -9.86 -2.56
C MET A 396 14.05 -8.58 -2.21
N THR A 397 13.33 -7.51 -1.88
CA THR A 397 13.94 -6.26 -1.40
C THR A 397 14.67 -6.47 -0.07
N THR A 398 14.13 -7.29 0.84
CA THR A 398 14.82 -7.63 2.11
C THR A 398 16.16 -8.31 1.86
N ILE A 399 16.21 -9.28 0.94
CA ILE A 399 17.45 -9.99 0.56
C ILE A 399 18.49 -8.99 0.00
N LEU A 400 18.08 -8.13 -0.93
CA LEU A 400 18.98 -7.14 -1.52
C LEU A 400 19.46 -6.11 -0.47
N LEU A 401 18.58 -5.68 0.42
CA LEU A 401 18.91 -4.72 1.47
C LEU A 401 19.81 -5.33 2.55
N PHE A 402 19.65 -6.60 2.87
CA PHE A 402 20.56 -7.36 3.73
C PHE A 402 21.99 -7.34 3.18
N GLU A 403 22.13 -7.56 1.86
CA GLU A 403 23.42 -7.51 1.19
C GLU A 403 24.00 -6.09 1.11
N TYR A 404 23.16 -5.09 0.91
CA TYR A 404 23.57 -3.69 0.97
C TYR A 404 24.08 -3.29 2.37
N LEU A 405 23.39 -3.68 3.43
CA LEU A 405 23.82 -3.45 4.82
C LEU A 405 25.15 -4.17 5.13
N SER A 406 25.40 -5.33 4.48
CA SER A 406 26.68 -6.02 4.56
C SER A 406 27.81 -5.19 3.93
N LEU A 407 27.59 -4.58 2.77
CA LEU A 407 28.56 -3.67 2.14
C LEU A 407 28.86 -2.45 3.00
N LYS A 408 27.89 -1.99 3.77
CA LYS A 408 28.04 -0.89 4.73
C LYS A 408 28.67 -1.31 6.06
N LYS A 409 29.09 -2.58 6.20
CA LYS A 409 29.71 -3.15 7.40
C LYS A 409 28.84 -3.05 8.67
N VAL A 410 27.51 -3.10 8.50
CA VAL A 410 26.58 -3.15 9.63
C VAL A 410 26.76 -4.49 10.37
N ASN A 411 26.62 -4.49 11.70
CA ASN A 411 26.75 -5.68 12.53
C ASN A 411 25.84 -6.81 12.05
N ILE A 412 26.38 -8.04 12.01
CA ILE A 412 25.66 -9.22 11.53
C ILE A 412 24.37 -9.47 12.33
N LEU A 413 24.35 -9.26 13.65
CA LEU A 413 23.16 -9.43 14.48
C LEU A 413 22.02 -8.47 14.04
N LEU A 414 22.35 -7.20 13.78
CA LEU A 414 21.38 -6.23 13.28
C LEU A 414 20.85 -6.60 11.90
N ARG A 415 21.72 -7.15 11.03
CA ARG A 415 21.31 -7.62 9.70
C ARG A 415 20.40 -8.85 9.79
N LEU A 416 20.68 -9.78 10.70
CA LEU A 416 19.82 -10.95 10.92
C LEU A 416 18.46 -10.54 11.49
N VAL A 417 18.41 -9.66 12.48
CA VAL A 417 17.13 -9.09 12.97
C VAL A 417 16.36 -8.46 11.82
N PHE A 418 17.02 -7.74 10.94
CA PHE A 418 16.41 -7.12 9.76
C PHE A 418 15.90 -8.16 8.74
N LEU A 419 16.55 -9.30 8.59
CA LEU A 419 16.13 -10.37 7.71
C LEU A 419 14.86 -11.07 8.23
N PHE A 420 14.69 -11.13 9.55
CA PHE A 420 13.51 -11.72 10.22
C PHE A 420 12.33 -10.74 10.37
N LEU A 421 12.55 -9.44 10.16
CA LEU A 421 11.50 -8.44 10.01
C LEU A 421 10.86 -8.52 8.63
#